data_7f56c00e5a1e1bedcfffbd311c1d89a0
#
_entry.id   7f56c00e5a1e1bedcfffbd311c1d89a0
#
_cell.length_a   1.000
_cell.length_b   1.000
_cell.length_c   1.000
_cell.angle_alpha   90.00
_cell.angle_beta   90.00
_cell.angle_gamma   90.00
#
_symmetry.space_group_name_H-M   'P 1'
#
loop_
_entity.id
_entity.type
_entity.pdbx_description
1 polymer ?
#
loop_
_entity_poly.entity_id
_entity_poly.type
_entity_poly.pdbx_seq_one_letter_code
_entity_poly.pdbx_strand_id
1 'polypeptide(L)'
;MVIESDSQMSVLPDARKMLDQHFGPGGDAGLVSAPGRVNLIGEHIDYHGLPVLPIAIRRSIRVEFRPRGDRRIRAVSAGSYGLRDFEWTEALSPTAAGDWENYLRAAALAVGQKWGAGRGVDAAIVSDLPAAAGLSSSSALIVAFTLSLLRANGYSYTFEELMEVLPEGEQFVGTRGGGMDHAASLASREGCASLIEFEPLSVRSVRVPQDWGFLVAHSLTMAEKSGAVRQQYNERRVAGTTALQRLGFGSYGAAIDGRTSSQLEALAEKLPSAEERASFLHVTSEALRVRAAVSAMEHRDAAAFGSLLLDSHASLRDRLQVSCGALDRLVEAAMASGALGARLTGAGFGGCAVVFCRMADLPTVRDGLIQRFYSGSGEFDERMHLIQAEPGPGALQCLKEPNASRRL
;
A
#
# COMPACT_ATOMS: atom_id res chain seq x y z
N MET A 1 -26.31 29.91 15.92
CA MET A 1 -25.02 30.31 15.36
C MET A 1 -24.49 29.05 14.71
N VAL A 2 -24.74 28.91 13.40
CA VAL A 2 -24.38 27.70 12.61
C VAL A 2 -22.89 27.80 12.34
N ILE A 3 -22.13 26.82 12.82
CA ILE A 3 -20.71 26.68 12.49
C ILE A 3 -20.68 26.07 11.11
N GLU A 4 -20.47 26.88 10.10
CA GLU A 4 -20.09 26.44 8.77
C GLU A 4 -18.69 25.80 8.88
N SER A 5 -18.63 24.49 8.77
CA SER A 5 -17.39 23.76 8.58
C SER A 5 -16.94 23.97 7.13
N ASP A 6 -16.07 24.94 6.92
CA ASP A 6 -15.40 25.20 5.64
C ASP A 6 -14.43 24.06 5.32
N SER A 7 -14.99 22.96 4.83
CA SER A 7 -14.21 21.87 4.24
C SER A 7 -13.82 22.28 2.81
N GLN A 8 -12.83 23.15 2.65
CA GLN A 8 -12.13 23.30 1.40
C GLN A 8 -11.28 22.04 1.15
N MET A 9 -11.92 20.95 0.72
CA MET A 9 -11.25 19.91 -0.05
C MET A 9 -10.65 20.61 -1.26
N SER A 10 -9.32 20.57 -1.41
CA SER A 10 -8.69 20.96 -2.67
C SER A 10 -9.29 20.05 -3.75
N VAL A 11 -10.15 20.61 -4.59
CA VAL A 11 -10.79 19.88 -5.68
C VAL A 11 -9.66 19.35 -6.56
N LEU A 12 -9.55 18.02 -6.67
CA LEU A 12 -8.61 17.41 -7.62
C LEU A 12 -8.81 18.05 -9.00
N PRO A 13 -7.72 18.30 -9.75
CA PRO A 13 -7.85 18.70 -11.14
C PRO A 13 -8.76 17.72 -11.88
N ASP A 14 -9.61 18.25 -12.75
CA ASP A 14 -10.46 17.44 -13.60
C ASP A 14 -9.61 16.70 -14.64
N ALA A 15 -9.45 15.38 -14.45
CA ALA A 15 -8.64 14.54 -15.32
C ALA A 15 -9.14 14.58 -16.78
N ARG A 16 -10.47 14.65 -16.99
CA ARG A 16 -11.05 14.77 -18.32
C ARG A 16 -10.67 16.08 -18.99
N LYS A 17 -10.76 17.18 -18.25
CA LYS A 17 -10.35 18.49 -18.75
C LYS A 17 -8.85 18.53 -19.07
N MET A 18 -8.01 17.92 -18.24
CA MET A 18 -6.58 17.77 -18.51
C MET A 18 -6.32 16.96 -19.79
N LEU A 19 -7.02 15.85 -19.97
CA LEU A 19 -6.93 15.02 -21.17
C LEU A 19 -7.28 15.83 -22.43
N ASP A 20 -8.38 16.58 -22.39
CA ASP A 20 -8.85 17.43 -23.50
C ASP A 20 -7.87 18.58 -23.79
N GLN A 21 -7.29 19.19 -22.78
CA GLN A 21 -6.32 20.29 -22.93
C GLN A 21 -5.00 19.85 -23.58
N HIS A 22 -4.51 18.66 -23.24
CA HIS A 22 -3.20 18.20 -23.71
C HIS A 22 -3.26 17.43 -25.03
N PHE A 23 -4.35 16.72 -25.28
CA PHE A 23 -4.46 15.82 -26.43
C PHE A 23 -5.63 16.17 -27.38
N GLY A 24 -6.29 17.30 -27.14
CA GLY A 24 -7.45 17.74 -27.89
C GLY A 24 -8.77 17.14 -27.37
N PRO A 25 -9.92 17.80 -27.65
CA PRO A 25 -11.23 17.29 -27.23
C PRO A 25 -11.69 16.15 -28.15
N GLY A 26 -12.60 15.30 -27.64
CA GLY A 26 -13.31 14.27 -28.41
C GLY A 26 -12.95 12.84 -28.04
N GLY A 27 -13.64 11.89 -28.69
CA GLY A 27 -13.50 10.45 -28.43
C GLY A 27 -14.10 9.96 -27.11
N ASP A 28 -14.39 8.66 -27.06
CA ASP A 28 -14.84 8.01 -25.84
C ASP A 28 -13.66 7.84 -24.88
N ALA A 29 -13.79 8.43 -23.69
CA ALA A 29 -12.79 8.28 -22.66
C ALA A 29 -13.27 7.29 -21.58
N GLY A 30 -12.35 6.47 -21.13
CA GLY A 30 -12.54 5.63 -19.97
C GLY A 30 -11.92 6.25 -18.73
N LEU A 31 -12.45 5.89 -17.55
CA LEU A 31 -11.90 6.25 -16.25
C LEU A 31 -11.58 4.98 -15.47
N VAL A 32 -10.40 4.94 -14.87
CA VAL A 32 -9.98 3.95 -13.88
C VAL A 32 -9.53 4.67 -12.63
N SER A 33 -9.94 4.17 -11.47
CA SER A 33 -9.47 4.62 -10.16
C SER A 33 -8.88 3.44 -9.40
N ALA A 34 -7.68 3.60 -8.88
CA ALA A 34 -7.04 2.61 -8.02
C ALA A 34 -6.63 3.26 -6.69
N PRO A 35 -7.10 2.72 -5.56
CA PRO A 35 -6.82 3.28 -4.25
C PRO A 35 -5.40 2.99 -3.79
N GLY A 36 -4.89 3.86 -2.92
CA GLY A 36 -3.77 3.50 -2.05
C GLY A 36 -4.20 2.53 -0.95
N ARG A 37 -3.22 2.04 -0.20
CA ARG A 37 -3.46 1.13 0.92
C ARG A 37 -2.70 1.54 2.18
N VAL A 38 -3.22 1.12 3.32
CA VAL A 38 -2.52 1.09 4.60
C VAL A 38 -2.52 -0.35 5.10
N ASN A 39 -1.35 -0.87 5.43
CA ASN A 39 -1.30 -2.17 6.08
C ASN A 39 -1.54 -2.02 7.59
N LEU A 40 -2.62 -2.57 8.09
CA LEU A 40 -2.95 -2.52 9.51
C LEU A 40 -1.98 -3.38 10.32
N ILE A 41 -1.69 -4.61 9.84
CA ILE A 41 -0.75 -5.55 10.47
C ILE A 41 -0.28 -6.60 9.46
N GLY A 42 0.93 -7.14 9.67
CA GLY A 42 1.55 -8.13 8.77
C GLY A 42 2.68 -7.53 7.93
N GLU A 43 3.46 -6.57 8.49
CA GLU A 43 4.61 -6.01 7.78
C GLU A 43 5.75 -7.01 7.65
N HIS A 44 6.44 -6.96 6.51
CA HIS A 44 7.62 -7.77 6.21
C HIS A 44 7.38 -9.29 6.20
N ILE A 45 6.15 -9.74 5.91
CA ILE A 45 5.84 -11.18 5.83
C ILE A 45 5.16 -11.60 4.53
N ASP A 46 4.65 -10.67 3.72
CA ASP A 46 4.02 -10.93 2.42
C ASP A 46 4.98 -11.59 1.42
N TYR A 47 6.22 -11.14 1.37
CA TYR A 47 7.26 -11.72 0.52
C TYR A 47 7.79 -13.10 1.02
N HIS A 48 7.26 -13.58 2.14
CA HIS A 48 7.44 -14.93 2.67
C HIS A 48 6.18 -15.80 2.52
N GLY A 49 5.21 -15.35 1.73
CA GLY A 49 3.98 -16.09 1.46
C GLY A 49 2.98 -16.09 2.61
N LEU A 50 3.14 -15.21 3.61
CA LEU A 50 2.31 -15.18 4.81
C LEU A 50 1.21 -14.11 4.74
N PRO A 51 0.10 -14.32 5.48
CA PRO A 51 -1.06 -13.44 5.39
C PRO A 51 -0.80 -12.04 5.94
N VAL A 52 -1.45 -11.04 5.31
CA VAL A 52 -1.42 -9.63 5.70
C VAL A 52 -2.84 -9.07 5.81
N LEU A 53 -3.01 -7.94 6.52
CA LEU A 53 -4.33 -7.34 6.75
C LEU A 53 -4.36 -5.84 6.39
N PRO A 54 -4.22 -5.45 5.13
CA PRO A 54 -4.38 -4.06 4.70
C PRO A 54 -5.83 -3.61 4.59
N ILE A 55 -6.02 -2.30 4.56
CA ILE A 55 -7.21 -1.62 4.03
C ILE A 55 -6.84 -0.82 2.80
N ALA A 56 -7.67 -0.85 1.75
CA ALA A 56 -7.64 0.22 0.75
C ALA A 56 -8.22 1.48 1.38
N ILE A 57 -7.71 2.64 1.02
CA ILE A 57 -8.21 3.93 1.52
C ILE A 57 -9.00 4.66 0.43
N ARG A 58 -9.84 5.63 0.82
CA ARG A 58 -10.65 6.38 -0.17
C ARG A 58 -9.83 7.33 -1.05
N ARG A 59 -8.55 7.52 -0.76
CA ARG A 59 -7.63 8.26 -1.63
C ARG A 59 -7.10 7.35 -2.74
N SER A 60 -7.00 7.89 -3.96
CA SER A 60 -6.74 7.08 -5.15
C SER A 60 -5.93 7.81 -6.22
N ILE A 61 -5.37 7.04 -7.14
CA ILE A 61 -4.92 7.53 -8.44
C ILE A 61 -6.03 7.28 -9.45
N ARG A 62 -6.37 8.32 -10.22
CA ARG A 62 -7.37 8.28 -11.28
C ARG A 62 -6.69 8.51 -12.62
N VAL A 63 -6.99 7.64 -13.58
CA VAL A 63 -6.50 7.69 -14.95
C VAL A 63 -7.69 7.85 -15.89
N GLU A 64 -7.84 9.02 -16.45
CA GLU A 64 -8.74 9.25 -17.59
C GLU A 64 -7.95 8.97 -18.86
N PHE A 65 -8.48 8.14 -19.77
CA PHE A 65 -7.74 7.72 -20.95
C PHE A 65 -8.60 7.60 -22.18
N ARG A 66 -8.00 7.78 -23.36
CA ARG A 66 -8.59 7.48 -24.69
C ARG A 66 -7.71 6.48 -25.43
N PRO A 67 -8.32 5.41 -26.00
CA PRO A 67 -7.60 4.50 -26.88
C PRO A 67 -7.12 5.24 -28.14
N ARG A 68 -5.90 4.94 -28.56
CA ARG A 68 -5.30 5.45 -29.80
C ARG A 68 -5.46 4.44 -30.93
N GLY A 69 -5.18 4.88 -32.16
CA GLY A 69 -5.10 3.99 -33.34
C GLY A 69 -3.72 3.35 -33.55
N ASP A 70 -2.72 3.80 -32.78
CA ASP A 70 -1.33 3.33 -32.83
C ASP A 70 -0.91 2.71 -31.49
N ARG A 71 0.35 2.29 -31.38
CA ARG A 71 0.93 1.72 -30.13
C ARG A 71 1.56 2.77 -29.23
N ARG A 72 1.31 4.06 -29.45
CA ARG A 72 1.93 5.11 -28.67
C ARG A 72 1.19 5.36 -27.36
N ILE A 73 1.93 5.44 -26.26
CA ILE A 73 1.42 5.82 -24.93
C ILE A 73 1.88 7.25 -24.66
N ARG A 74 0.90 8.16 -24.48
CA ARG A 74 1.17 9.53 -24.04
C ARG A 74 0.41 9.79 -22.75
N ALA A 75 1.10 10.30 -21.74
CA ALA A 75 0.50 10.54 -20.44
C ALA A 75 0.95 11.87 -19.84
N VAL A 76 0.00 12.60 -19.26
CA VAL A 76 0.26 13.78 -18.42
C VAL A 76 -0.19 13.51 -17.01
N SER A 77 0.53 14.03 -16.03
CA SER A 77 0.15 13.97 -14.63
C SER A 77 -0.04 15.36 -14.05
N ALA A 78 -0.99 15.52 -13.16
CA ALA A 78 -1.17 16.76 -12.41
C ALA A 78 0.08 17.05 -11.56
N GLY A 79 0.44 18.33 -11.43
CA GLY A 79 1.66 18.76 -10.77
C GLY A 79 2.84 18.94 -11.74
N SER A 80 4.06 18.79 -11.25
CA SER A 80 5.30 19.11 -11.98
C SER A 80 5.88 17.94 -12.80
N TYR A 81 5.12 16.89 -13.07
CA TYR A 81 5.66 15.66 -13.65
C TYR A 81 5.85 15.68 -15.17
N GLY A 82 5.20 16.59 -15.89
CA GLY A 82 5.35 16.77 -17.35
C GLY A 82 4.79 15.62 -18.19
N LEU A 83 4.79 15.81 -19.50
CA LEU A 83 4.36 14.81 -20.49
C LEU A 83 5.37 13.65 -20.56
N ARG A 84 4.85 12.44 -20.66
CA ARG A 84 5.59 11.23 -21.06
C ARG A 84 5.01 10.69 -22.36
N ASP A 85 5.90 10.23 -23.24
CA ASP A 85 5.55 9.81 -24.58
C ASP A 85 6.51 8.73 -25.09
N PHE A 86 6.01 7.50 -25.23
CA PHE A 86 6.81 6.35 -25.68
C PHE A 86 5.98 5.37 -26.51
N GLU A 87 6.65 4.55 -27.30
CA GLU A 87 6.04 3.46 -28.05
C GLU A 87 5.90 2.22 -27.16
N TRP A 88 4.71 1.63 -27.18
CA TRP A 88 4.45 0.38 -26.46
C TRP A 88 4.95 -0.81 -27.29
N THR A 89 6.05 -1.41 -26.83
CA THR A 89 6.65 -2.60 -27.38
C THR A 89 6.68 -3.71 -26.32
N GLU A 90 6.90 -4.96 -26.75
CA GLU A 90 7.02 -6.11 -25.85
C GLU A 90 8.35 -6.13 -25.07
N ALA A 91 9.31 -5.29 -25.46
CA ALA A 91 10.65 -5.21 -24.88
C ALA A 91 10.95 -3.79 -24.38
N LEU A 92 10.13 -3.30 -23.42
CA LEU A 92 10.38 -2.00 -22.78
C LEU A 92 11.56 -2.09 -21.80
N SER A 93 12.41 -1.08 -21.82
CA SER A 93 13.48 -0.89 -20.83
C SER A 93 13.16 0.28 -19.90
N PRO A 94 13.63 0.28 -18.65
CA PRO A 94 13.45 1.43 -17.76
C PRO A 94 14.21 2.65 -18.28
N THR A 95 13.65 3.83 -18.00
CA THR A 95 14.33 5.12 -18.16
C THR A 95 15.21 5.41 -16.94
N ALA A 96 15.58 6.67 -16.73
CA ALA A 96 16.36 7.08 -15.56
C ALA A 96 15.70 6.62 -14.25
N ALA A 97 16.50 6.23 -13.26
CA ALA A 97 15.99 5.84 -11.95
C ALA A 97 15.23 7.00 -11.31
N GLY A 98 14.03 6.72 -10.78
CA GLY A 98 13.16 7.72 -10.17
C GLY A 98 12.21 8.42 -11.15
N ASP A 99 12.35 8.21 -12.46
CA ASP A 99 11.38 8.74 -13.43
C ASP A 99 10.03 8.01 -13.28
N TRP A 100 8.95 8.80 -13.14
CA TRP A 100 7.61 8.26 -13.00
C TRP A 100 7.10 7.51 -14.25
N GLU A 101 7.71 7.77 -15.44
CA GLU A 101 7.44 7.00 -16.65
C GLU A 101 7.68 5.51 -16.47
N ASN A 102 8.61 5.14 -15.58
CA ASN A 102 8.92 3.74 -15.31
C ASN A 102 7.72 2.95 -14.76
N TYR A 103 6.79 3.58 -14.04
CA TYR A 103 5.55 2.94 -13.59
C TYR A 103 4.59 2.66 -14.75
N LEU A 104 4.53 3.57 -15.73
CA LEU A 104 3.72 3.40 -16.94
C LEU A 104 4.32 2.30 -17.83
N ARG A 105 5.64 2.28 -17.97
CA ARG A 105 6.36 1.23 -18.70
C ARG A 105 6.21 -0.13 -18.04
N ALA A 106 6.27 -0.19 -16.71
CA ALA A 106 6.03 -1.41 -15.94
C ALA A 106 4.64 -2.00 -16.23
N ALA A 107 3.60 -1.15 -16.19
CA ALA A 107 2.24 -1.56 -16.52
C ALA A 107 2.10 -2.01 -17.98
N ALA A 108 2.69 -1.26 -18.91
CA ALA A 108 2.66 -1.60 -20.35
C ALA A 108 3.42 -2.90 -20.64
N LEU A 109 4.57 -3.12 -19.99
CA LEU A 109 5.33 -4.36 -20.11
C LEU A 109 4.53 -5.57 -19.59
N ALA A 110 3.95 -5.45 -18.39
CA ALA A 110 3.14 -6.49 -17.77
C ALA A 110 1.95 -6.89 -18.68
N VAL A 111 1.21 -5.91 -19.21
CA VAL A 111 0.11 -6.18 -20.15
C VAL A 111 0.63 -6.79 -21.45
N GLY A 112 1.71 -6.23 -22.00
CA GLY A 112 2.29 -6.69 -23.27
C GLY A 112 2.76 -8.14 -23.23
N GLN A 113 3.36 -8.56 -22.12
CA GLN A 113 3.86 -9.94 -21.93
C GLN A 113 2.72 -10.96 -21.82
N LYS A 114 1.61 -10.63 -21.19
CA LYS A 114 0.52 -11.59 -20.95
C LYS A 114 -0.58 -11.55 -22.01
N TRP A 115 -0.97 -10.36 -22.48
CA TRP A 115 -2.08 -10.18 -23.44
C TRP A 115 -1.64 -9.67 -24.81
N GLY A 116 -0.36 -9.34 -24.96
CA GLY A 116 0.19 -8.72 -26.17
C GLY A 116 0.11 -7.18 -26.13
N ALA A 117 1.06 -6.53 -26.80
CA ALA A 117 1.03 -5.09 -26.98
C ALA A 117 -0.05 -4.71 -28.01
N GLY A 118 -1.02 -3.92 -27.56
CA GLY A 118 -2.16 -3.49 -28.34
C GLY A 118 -2.12 -2.01 -28.72
N ARG A 119 -3.29 -1.37 -28.77
CA ARG A 119 -3.43 0.07 -28.98
C ARG A 119 -2.93 0.82 -27.76
N GLY A 120 -2.14 1.87 -27.98
CA GLY A 120 -1.74 2.79 -26.94
C GLY A 120 -2.89 3.69 -26.47
N VAL A 121 -2.56 4.61 -25.58
CA VAL A 121 -3.54 5.52 -24.98
C VAL A 121 -2.97 6.93 -24.85
N ASP A 122 -3.86 7.92 -24.94
CA ASP A 122 -3.67 9.24 -24.37
C ASP A 122 -4.26 9.24 -22.97
N ALA A 123 -3.51 9.61 -21.94
CA ALA A 123 -3.93 9.51 -20.56
C ALA A 123 -3.66 10.79 -19.76
N ALA A 124 -4.59 11.14 -18.86
CA ALA A 124 -4.42 12.17 -17.85
C ALA A 124 -4.54 11.54 -16.46
N ILE A 125 -3.57 11.81 -15.60
CA ILE A 125 -3.43 11.19 -14.28
C ILE A 125 -3.57 12.25 -13.20
N VAL A 126 -4.48 12.02 -12.26
CA VAL A 126 -4.65 12.86 -11.06
C VAL A 126 -4.62 11.98 -9.81
N SER A 127 -4.14 12.53 -8.71
CA SER A 127 -3.97 11.78 -7.46
C SER A 127 -4.25 12.67 -6.25
N ASP A 128 -4.98 12.13 -5.28
CA ASP A 128 -5.07 12.66 -3.92
C ASP A 128 -4.26 11.85 -2.91
N LEU A 129 -3.50 10.84 -3.39
CA LEU A 129 -2.52 10.14 -2.59
C LEU A 129 -1.27 10.99 -2.43
N PRO A 130 -0.79 11.25 -1.21
CA PRO A 130 0.50 11.88 -0.99
C PRO A 130 1.63 11.05 -1.61
N ALA A 131 2.50 11.71 -2.34
CA ALA A 131 3.69 11.06 -2.88
C ALA A 131 4.63 10.66 -1.75
N ALA A 132 5.20 9.46 -1.84
CA ALA A 132 6.19 8.92 -0.89
C ALA A 132 5.74 8.80 0.58
N ALA A 133 4.44 8.84 0.86
CA ALA A 133 3.88 8.69 2.21
C ALA A 133 3.70 7.23 2.68
N GLY A 134 4.29 6.25 2.00
CA GLY A 134 4.11 4.83 2.37
C GLY A 134 2.72 4.25 2.07
N LEU A 135 1.88 4.98 1.33
CA LEU A 135 0.50 4.60 0.96
C LEU A 135 0.40 3.85 -0.37
N SER A 136 1.50 3.33 -0.88
CA SER A 136 1.61 2.56 -2.15
C SER A 136 1.09 3.30 -3.38
N SER A 137 1.40 4.60 -3.50
CA SER A 137 1.03 5.37 -4.69
C SER A 137 1.64 4.81 -5.98
N SER A 138 2.83 4.21 -5.92
CA SER A 138 3.46 3.53 -7.05
C SER A 138 2.64 2.34 -7.54
N SER A 139 2.27 1.44 -6.65
CA SER A 139 1.47 0.25 -6.98
C SER A 139 0.07 0.64 -7.43
N ALA A 140 -0.55 1.66 -6.80
CA ALA A 140 -1.83 2.21 -7.26
C ALA A 140 -1.74 2.77 -8.69
N LEU A 141 -0.64 3.44 -9.06
CA LEU A 141 -0.42 3.92 -10.42
C LEU A 141 -0.26 2.76 -11.42
N ILE A 142 0.54 1.76 -11.08
CA ILE A 142 0.71 0.56 -11.92
C ILE A 142 -0.66 -0.12 -12.12
N VAL A 143 -1.43 -0.34 -11.06
CA VAL A 143 -2.78 -0.94 -11.13
C VAL A 143 -3.72 -0.12 -12.00
N ALA A 144 -3.82 1.20 -11.77
CA ALA A 144 -4.71 2.07 -12.54
C ALA A 144 -4.35 2.07 -14.02
N PHE A 145 -3.06 2.16 -14.33
CA PHE A 145 -2.60 2.22 -15.71
C PHE A 145 -2.73 0.87 -16.43
N THR A 146 -2.43 -0.25 -15.76
CA THR A 146 -2.67 -1.61 -16.26
C THR A 146 -4.14 -1.80 -16.65
N LEU A 147 -5.05 -1.49 -15.74
CA LEU A 147 -6.49 -1.61 -16.00
C LEU A 147 -6.96 -0.66 -17.12
N SER A 148 -6.33 0.50 -17.27
CA SER A 148 -6.62 1.42 -18.39
C SER A 148 -6.20 0.83 -19.73
N LEU A 149 -5.01 0.22 -19.83
CA LEU A 149 -4.53 -0.47 -21.04
C LEU A 149 -5.39 -1.68 -21.40
N LEU A 150 -5.75 -2.51 -20.41
CA LEU A 150 -6.62 -3.67 -20.62
C LEU A 150 -7.99 -3.23 -21.15
N ARG A 151 -8.61 -2.21 -20.57
CA ARG A 151 -9.89 -1.66 -21.02
C ARG A 151 -9.82 -1.01 -22.39
N ALA A 152 -8.75 -0.26 -22.68
CA ALA A 152 -8.54 0.37 -23.99
C ALA A 152 -8.48 -0.66 -25.12
N ASN A 153 -8.05 -1.89 -24.80
CA ASN A 153 -7.90 -2.97 -25.76
C ASN A 153 -9.00 -4.05 -25.69
N GLY A 154 -9.95 -3.93 -24.75
CA GLY A 154 -11.01 -4.93 -24.59
C GLY A 154 -10.51 -6.29 -24.11
N TYR A 155 -9.37 -6.33 -23.44
CA TYR A 155 -8.82 -7.58 -22.90
C TYR A 155 -9.62 -8.04 -21.69
N SER A 156 -9.93 -9.34 -21.64
CA SER A 156 -10.49 -10.00 -20.46
C SER A 156 -9.36 -10.40 -19.51
N TYR A 157 -9.61 -10.31 -18.22
CA TYR A 157 -8.64 -10.64 -17.17
C TYR A 157 -9.32 -11.14 -15.92
N THR A 158 -8.60 -11.94 -15.13
CA THR A 158 -8.98 -12.34 -13.78
C THR A 158 -8.12 -11.63 -12.74
N PHE A 159 -8.52 -11.70 -11.46
CA PHE A 159 -7.71 -11.18 -10.36
C PHE A 159 -6.36 -11.92 -10.27
N GLU A 160 -6.38 -13.23 -10.44
CA GLU A 160 -5.21 -14.11 -10.39
C GLU A 160 -4.21 -13.75 -11.48
N GLU A 161 -4.67 -13.55 -12.72
CA GLU A 161 -3.83 -13.11 -13.84
C GLU A 161 -3.18 -11.75 -13.61
N LEU A 162 -3.91 -10.80 -12.99
CA LEU A 162 -3.35 -9.52 -12.62
C LEU A 162 -2.26 -9.69 -11.56
N MET A 163 -2.49 -10.56 -10.56
CA MET A 163 -1.53 -10.81 -9.49
C MET A 163 -0.28 -11.58 -9.94
N GLU A 164 -0.32 -12.28 -11.07
CA GLU A 164 0.88 -12.86 -11.68
C GLU A 164 1.80 -11.79 -12.26
N VAL A 165 1.25 -10.76 -12.91
CA VAL A 165 2.05 -9.81 -13.70
C VAL A 165 2.38 -8.50 -12.98
N LEU A 166 1.52 -8.03 -12.07
CA LEU A 166 1.71 -6.72 -11.43
C LEU A 166 2.89 -6.66 -10.47
N PRO A 167 3.14 -7.66 -9.60
CA PRO A 167 4.32 -7.66 -8.73
C PRO A 167 5.63 -7.74 -9.52
N GLU A 168 5.63 -8.41 -10.68
CA GLU A 168 6.79 -8.43 -11.58
C GLU A 168 7.04 -7.04 -12.19
N GLY A 169 5.99 -6.29 -12.50
CA GLY A 169 6.08 -4.91 -12.95
C GLY A 169 6.78 -4.00 -11.92
N GLU A 170 6.57 -4.20 -10.62
CA GLU A 170 7.32 -3.46 -9.60
C GLU A 170 8.83 -3.77 -9.59
N GLN A 171 9.22 -4.98 -9.96
CA GLN A 171 10.65 -5.32 -10.10
C GLN A 171 11.31 -4.49 -11.19
N PHE A 172 10.56 -4.09 -12.22
CA PHE A 172 11.02 -3.19 -13.28
C PHE A 172 11.45 -1.81 -12.73
N VAL A 173 10.82 -1.33 -11.67
CA VAL A 173 11.21 -0.10 -10.97
C VAL A 173 12.16 -0.34 -9.78
N GLY A 174 12.62 -1.58 -9.59
CA GLY A 174 13.65 -1.96 -8.62
C GLY A 174 13.11 -2.31 -7.22
N THR A 175 11.80 -2.49 -7.06
CA THR A 175 11.18 -2.94 -5.80
C THR A 175 10.78 -4.41 -5.92
N ARG A 176 11.05 -5.22 -4.89
CA ARG A 176 10.66 -6.64 -4.83
C ARG A 176 9.71 -6.87 -3.66
N GLY A 177 8.47 -6.36 -3.80
CA GLY A 177 7.39 -6.60 -2.84
C GLY A 177 6.79 -8.01 -2.96
N GLY A 178 5.95 -8.40 -1.99
CA GLY A 178 5.22 -9.68 -1.98
C GLY A 178 3.87 -9.65 -2.71
N GLY A 179 3.43 -8.49 -3.19
CA GLY A 179 2.15 -8.35 -3.90
C GLY A 179 1.00 -7.81 -3.05
N MET A 180 1.19 -7.58 -1.75
CA MET A 180 0.17 -7.02 -0.85
C MET A 180 -0.46 -5.76 -1.42
N ASP A 181 0.35 -4.83 -1.92
CA ASP A 181 -0.07 -3.51 -2.38
C ASP A 181 -1.02 -3.61 -3.57
N HIS A 182 -0.68 -4.47 -4.54
CA HIS A 182 -1.51 -4.72 -5.72
C HIS A 182 -2.80 -5.42 -5.35
N ALA A 183 -2.73 -6.47 -4.52
CA ALA A 183 -3.92 -7.21 -4.10
C ALA A 183 -4.91 -6.31 -3.33
N ALA A 184 -4.41 -5.47 -2.41
CA ALA A 184 -5.23 -4.51 -1.68
C ALA A 184 -5.85 -3.46 -2.61
N SER A 185 -5.04 -2.86 -3.51
CA SER A 185 -5.53 -1.86 -4.47
C SER A 185 -6.56 -2.43 -5.45
N LEU A 186 -6.45 -3.71 -5.83
CA LEU A 186 -7.38 -4.38 -6.74
C LEU A 186 -8.66 -4.84 -6.06
N ALA A 187 -8.56 -5.62 -4.95
CA ALA A 187 -9.63 -6.50 -4.49
C ALA A 187 -10.30 -6.08 -3.18
N SER A 188 -9.85 -5.01 -2.53
CA SER A 188 -10.48 -4.53 -1.30
C SER A 188 -11.95 -4.19 -1.49
N ARG A 189 -12.72 -4.31 -0.40
CA ARG A 189 -14.13 -3.95 -0.36
C ARG A 189 -14.38 -2.82 0.61
N GLU A 190 -15.32 -1.96 0.27
CA GLU A 190 -15.73 -0.85 1.11
C GLU A 190 -16.12 -1.31 2.51
N GLY A 191 -15.63 -0.61 3.53
CA GLY A 191 -15.88 -0.91 4.94
C GLY A 191 -15.19 -2.18 5.46
N CYS A 192 -14.22 -2.74 4.71
CA CYS A 192 -13.53 -3.97 5.08
C CYS A 192 -12.01 -3.82 5.05
N ALA A 193 -11.33 -4.55 5.92
CA ALA A 193 -9.95 -4.93 5.74
C ALA A 193 -9.87 -6.18 4.83
N SER A 194 -8.74 -6.35 4.17
CA SER A 194 -8.50 -7.46 3.27
C SER A 194 -7.50 -8.42 3.90
N LEU A 195 -7.95 -9.58 4.37
CA LEU A 195 -7.04 -10.66 4.69
C LEU A 195 -6.55 -11.25 3.36
N ILE A 196 -5.30 -11.01 3.03
CA ILE A 196 -4.65 -11.49 1.82
C ILE A 196 -3.76 -12.65 2.21
N GLU A 197 -3.98 -13.82 1.63
CA GLU A 197 -3.13 -14.99 1.72
C GLU A 197 -2.48 -15.23 0.37
N PHE A 198 -1.23 -15.70 0.34
CA PHE A 198 -0.46 -15.83 -0.90
C PHE A 198 -0.25 -17.28 -1.33
N GLU A 199 -0.42 -18.23 -0.44
CA GLU A 199 -0.21 -19.66 -0.69
C GLU A 199 -1.37 -20.53 -0.12
N PRO A 200 -2.47 -20.74 -0.89
CA PRO A 200 -2.80 -20.19 -2.21
C PRO A 200 -3.24 -18.71 -2.13
N LEU A 201 -3.11 -18.00 -3.26
CA LEU A 201 -3.56 -16.62 -3.33
C LEU A 201 -5.07 -16.52 -3.08
N SER A 202 -5.45 -15.77 -2.06
CA SER A 202 -6.85 -15.48 -1.76
C SER A 202 -7.02 -14.13 -1.07
N VAL A 203 -8.19 -13.50 -1.22
CA VAL A 203 -8.54 -12.25 -0.55
C VAL A 203 -9.89 -12.41 0.12
N ARG A 204 -9.88 -12.42 1.46
CA ARG A 204 -11.09 -12.45 2.29
C ARG A 204 -11.36 -11.09 2.90
N SER A 205 -12.56 -10.56 2.71
CA SER A 205 -12.99 -9.32 3.34
C SER A 205 -13.33 -9.54 4.80
N VAL A 206 -12.73 -8.76 5.69
CA VAL A 206 -13.00 -8.73 7.13
C VAL A 206 -13.66 -7.39 7.45
N ARG A 207 -14.89 -7.39 7.94
CA ARG A 207 -15.64 -6.16 8.24
C ARG A 207 -14.92 -5.36 9.33
N VAL A 208 -14.57 -4.12 9.04
CA VAL A 208 -14.08 -3.19 10.05
C VAL A 208 -15.25 -2.68 10.90
N PRO A 209 -15.20 -2.77 12.24
CA PRO A 209 -16.25 -2.20 13.10
C PRO A 209 -16.41 -0.70 12.85
N GLN A 210 -17.66 -0.23 12.74
CA GLN A 210 -17.95 1.17 12.40
C GLN A 210 -17.49 2.19 13.46
N ASP A 211 -17.30 1.74 14.69
CA ASP A 211 -16.78 2.54 15.79
C ASP A 211 -15.25 2.55 15.88
N TRP A 212 -14.55 1.96 14.90
CA TRP A 212 -13.10 1.96 14.79
C TRP A 212 -12.62 3.04 13.84
N GLY A 213 -11.64 3.83 14.26
CA GLY A 213 -11.02 4.89 13.49
C GLY A 213 -9.53 4.63 13.27
N PHE A 214 -9.05 4.97 12.08
CA PHE A 214 -7.63 4.88 11.73
C PHE A 214 -7.13 6.21 11.21
N LEU A 215 -5.94 6.63 11.69
CA LEU A 215 -5.18 7.72 11.10
C LEU A 215 -3.88 7.16 10.52
N VAL A 216 -3.45 7.73 9.42
CA VAL A 216 -2.09 7.58 8.91
C VAL A 216 -1.35 8.87 9.22
N ALA A 217 -0.31 8.76 10.02
CA ALA A 217 0.50 9.87 10.47
C ALA A 217 1.92 9.74 9.89
N HIS A 218 2.40 10.75 9.17
CA HIS A 218 3.74 10.77 8.59
C HIS A 218 4.77 11.26 9.60
N SER A 219 5.90 10.59 9.69
CA SER A 219 6.97 10.90 10.66
C SER A 219 7.82 12.13 10.30
N LEU A 220 7.51 12.82 9.20
CA LEU A 220 8.30 13.88 8.57
C LEU A 220 9.72 13.44 8.17
N THR A 221 10.02 12.16 8.33
CA THR A 221 11.27 11.55 7.86
C THR A 221 10.95 10.75 6.61
N MET A 222 11.52 11.14 5.49
CA MET A 222 11.40 10.35 4.27
C MET A 222 12.12 9.03 4.47
N ALA A 223 11.44 7.92 4.24
CA ALA A 223 12.14 6.67 3.96
C ALA A 223 12.91 6.91 2.66
N GLU A 224 14.17 7.34 2.77
CA GLU A 224 14.99 7.54 1.59
C GLU A 224 14.99 6.23 0.81
N LYS A 225 14.38 6.24 -0.38
CA LYS A 225 14.52 5.15 -1.35
C LYS A 225 15.97 5.12 -1.90
N SER A 226 16.92 5.60 -1.10
CA SER A 226 18.35 5.53 -1.35
C SER A 226 18.76 4.06 -1.48
N GLY A 227 19.81 3.80 -2.20
CA GLY A 227 20.35 2.45 -2.36
C GLY A 227 20.53 1.72 -1.03
N ALA A 228 20.91 2.43 0.04
CA ALA A 228 21.15 1.88 1.37
C ALA A 228 19.87 1.34 2.04
N VAL A 229 18.77 2.07 2.06
CA VAL A 229 17.50 1.60 2.66
C VAL A 229 16.93 0.43 1.87
N ARG A 230 16.99 0.48 0.54
CA ARG A 230 16.58 -0.65 -0.30
C ARG A 230 17.44 -1.89 -0.07
N GLN A 231 18.74 -1.72 0.15
CA GLN A 231 19.64 -2.81 0.50
C GLN A 231 19.27 -3.41 1.86
N GLN A 232 19.05 -2.60 2.90
CA GLN A 232 18.63 -3.07 4.22
C GLN A 232 17.30 -3.81 4.16
N TYR A 233 16.31 -3.34 3.39
CA TYR A 233 15.05 -4.04 3.17
C TYR A 233 15.27 -5.44 2.57
N ASN A 234 16.12 -5.52 1.53
CA ASN A 234 16.44 -6.79 0.87
C ASN A 234 17.23 -7.73 1.81
N GLU A 235 18.12 -7.20 2.64
CA GLU A 235 18.86 -7.99 3.65
C GLU A 235 17.93 -8.67 4.65
N ARG A 236 16.89 -7.98 5.14
CA ARG A 236 15.87 -8.57 6.04
C ARG A 236 15.13 -9.72 5.36
N ARG A 237 14.75 -9.54 4.10
CA ARG A 237 14.11 -10.60 3.30
C ARG A 237 15.03 -11.80 3.15
N VAL A 238 16.29 -11.58 2.79
CA VAL A 238 17.29 -12.65 2.62
C VAL A 238 17.53 -13.40 3.94
N ALA A 239 17.69 -12.68 5.05
CA ALA A 239 17.89 -13.29 6.37
C ALA A 239 16.72 -14.21 6.75
N GLY A 240 15.47 -13.78 6.53
CA GLY A 240 14.29 -14.62 6.76
C GLY A 240 14.26 -15.86 5.88
N THR A 241 14.56 -15.73 4.58
CA THR A 241 14.61 -16.86 3.66
C THR A 241 15.71 -17.86 4.05
N THR A 242 16.89 -17.35 4.39
CA THR A 242 18.02 -18.19 4.82
C THR A 242 17.70 -18.93 6.12
N ALA A 243 17.07 -18.26 7.09
CA ALA A 243 16.64 -18.88 8.34
C ALA A 243 15.71 -20.07 8.09
N LEU A 244 14.71 -19.89 7.24
CA LEU A 244 13.75 -20.93 6.87
C LEU A 244 14.44 -22.15 6.26
N GLN A 245 15.34 -21.92 5.29
CA GLN A 245 16.10 -22.95 4.59
C GLN A 245 16.99 -23.74 5.55
N ARG A 246 17.71 -23.07 6.49
CA ARG A 246 18.56 -23.71 7.49
C ARG A 246 17.77 -24.61 8.45
N LEU A 247 16.54 -24.23 8.74
CA LEU A 247 15.64 -25.03 9.58
C LEU A 247 14.96 -26.18 8.82
N GLY A 248 15.19 -26.28 7.50
CA GLY A 248 14.69 -27.38 6.65
C GLY A 248 13.20 -27.30 6.30
N PHE A 249 12.60 -26.11 6.40
CA PHE A 249 11.19 -25.92 6.03
C PHE A 249 11.06 -25.41 4.58
N GLY A 250 10.06 -25.92 3.86
CA GLY A 250 9.74 -25.48 2.52
C GLY A 250 8.99 -24.13 2.47
N SER A 251 8.24 -23.80 3.53
CA SER A 251 7.53 -22.52 3.66
C SER A 251 7.39 -22.12 5.12
N TYR A 252 7.17 -20.82 5.38
CA TYR A 252 6.85 -20.34 6.72
C TYR A 252 5.50 -20.85 7.24
N GLY A 253 4.54 -21.09 6.34
CA GLY A 253 3.30 -21.76 6.69
C GLY A 253 3.56 -23.13 7.34
N ALA A 254 4.40 -23.97 6.72
CA ALA A 254 4.81 -25.27 7.27
C ALA A 254 5.62 -25.15 8.57
N ALA A 255 6.40 -24.06 8.73
CA ALA A 255 7.13 -23.80 9.96
C ALA A 255 6.22 -23.42 11.14
N ILE A 256 5.10 -22.75 10.87
CA ILE A 256 4.17 -22.26 11.90
C ILE A 256 3.10 -23.31 12.24
N ASP A 257 2.72 -24.14 11.28
CA ASP A 257 1.62 -25.08 11.41
C ASP A 257 1.80 -26.03 12.62
N GLY A 258 0.77 -26.07 13.47
CA GLY A 258 0.73 -26.90 14.68
C GLY A 258 1.75 -26.53 15.78
N ARG A 259 2.47 -25.39 15.66
CA ARG A 259 3.50 -24.98 16.64
C ARG A 259 3.06 -23.83 17.53
N THR A 260 3.42 -23.92 18.79
CA THR A 260 3.29 -22.84 19.78
C THR A 260 4.42 -21.80 19.61
N SER A 261 4.22 -20.60 20.17
CA SER A 261 5.26 -19.56 20.19
C SER A 261 6.56 -20.05 20.81
N SER A 262 6.51 -20.80 21.92
CA SER A 262 7.70 -21.37 22.58
C SER A 262 8.44 -22.38 21.70
N GLN A 263 7.73 -23.16 20.89
CA GLN A 263 8.35 -24.08 19.93
C GLN A 263 9.03 -23.33 18.78
N LEU A 264 8.44 -22.21 18.33
CA LEU A 264 9.07 -21.35 17.33
C LEU A 264 10.31 -20.64 17.89
N GLU A 265 10.29 -20.21 19.13
CA GLU A 265 11.46 -19.68 19.82
C GLU A 265 12.58 -20.72 19.91
N ALA A 266 12.26 -21.96 20.31
CA ALA A 266 13.23 -23.05 20.36
C ALA A 266 13.81 -23.42 18.97
N LEU A 267 13.05 -23.21 17.87
CA LEU A 267 13.58 -23.32 16.52
C LEU A 267 14.56 -22.20 16.19
N ALA A 268 14.24 -20.97 16.57
CA ALA A 268 15.09 -19.82 16.33
C ALA A 268 16.47 -19.96 17.02
N GLU A 269 16.53 -20.56 18.21
CA GLU A 269 17.79 -20.81 18.93
C GLU A 269 18.78 -21.72 18.15
N LYS A 270 18.29 -22.51 17.21
CA LYS A 270 19.13 -23.36 16.33
C LYS A 270 19.82 -22.58 15.20
N LEU A 271 19.40 -21.33 14.97
CA LEU A 271 19.96 -20.49 13.91
C LEU A 271 21.26 -19.83 14.38
N PRO A 272 22.31 -19.82 13.55
CA PRO A 272 23.63 -19.33 13.98
C PRO A 272 23.70 -17.80 14.06
N SER A 273 23.00 -17.09 13.18
CA SER A 273 23.04 -15.63 13.08
C SER A 273 21.96 -14.98 13.94
N ALA A 274 22.29 -13.88 14.63
CA ALA A 274 21.32 -13.07 15.35
C ALA A 274 20.26 -12.45 14.39
N GLU A 275 20.67 -12.09 13.18
CA GLU A 275 19.76 -11.55 12.16
C GLU A 275 18.78 -12.60 11.66
N GLU A 276 19.25 -13.85 11.41
CA GLU A 276 18.38 -14.96 11.04
C GLU A 276 17.37 -15.27 12.13
N ARG A 277 17.81 -15.31 13.42
CA ARG A 277 16.93 -15.50 14.58
C ARG A 277 15.87 -14.40 14.67
N ALA A 278 16.29 -13.14 14.59
CA ALA A 278 15.42 -11.98 14.67
C ALA A 278 14.39 -11.96 13.54
N SER A 279 14.82 -12.24 12.30
CA SER A 279 13.93 -12.31 11.15
C SER A 279 12.94 -13.46 11.25
N PHE A 280 13.38 -14.67 11.63
CA PHE A 280 12.51 -15.82 11.81
C PHE A 280 11.45 -15.56 12.89
N LEU A 281 11.87 -15.02 14.06
CA LEU A 281 10.96 -14.71 15.16
C LEU A 281 9.98 -13.59 14.81
N HIS A 282 10.43 -12.57 14.05
CA HIS A 282 9.49 -11.56 13.57
C HIS A 282 8.46 -12.17 12.64
N VAL A 283 8.90 -12.87 11.57
CA VAL A 283 8.03 -13.42 10.54
C VAL A 283 6.99 -14.37 11.14
N THR A 284 7.41 -15.29 11.98
CA THR A 284 6.49 -16.26 12.60
C THR A 284 5.52 -15.61 13.58
N SER A 285 5.99 -14.71 14.45
CA SER A 285 5.13 -14.03 15.42
C SER A 285 4.18 -13.02 14.74
N GLU A 286 4.62 -12.36 13.67
CA GLU A 286 3.75 -11.42 12.92
C GLU A 286 2.61 -12.14 12.21
N ALA A 287 2.85 -13.30 11.62
CA ALA A 287 1.80 -14.12 11.04
C ALA A 287 0.74 -14.55 12.07
N LEU A 288 1.17 -14.90 13.28
CA LEU A 288 0.25 -15.20 14.39
C LEU A 288 -0.53 -13.96 14.83
N ARG A 289 0.11 -12.79 14.88
CA ARG A 289 -0.54 -11.51 15.18
C ARG A 289 -1.58 -11.13 14.12
N VAL A 290 -1.34 -11.37 12.83
CA VAL A 290 -2.34 -11.14 11.78
C VAL A 290 -3.60 -11.98 12.03
N ARG A 291 -3.45 -13.26 12.34
CA ARG A 291 -4.61 -14.14 12.64
C ARG A 291 -5.36 -13.67 13.89
N ALA A 292 -4.63 -13.29 14.94
CA ALA A 292 -5.23 -12.75 16.15
C ALA A 292 -5.93 -11.39 15.90
N ALA A 293 -5.37 -10.53 15.05
CA ALA A 293 -5.97 -9.25 14.68
C ALA A 293 -7.27 -9.43 13.90
N VAL A 294 -7.34 -10.40 12.98
CA VAL A 294 -8.59 -10.79 12.31
C VAL A 294 -9.64 -11.21 13.33
N SER A 295 -9.29 -12.10 14.26
CA SER A 295 -10.19 -12.54 15.33
C SER A 295 -10.66 -11.37 16.20
N ALA A 296 -9.75 -10.48 16.63
CA ALA A 296 -10.09 -9.31 17.42
C ALA A 296 -11.07 -8.37 16.66
N MET A 297 -10.87 -8.20 15.35
CA MET A 297 -11.76 -7.40 14.49
C MET A 297 -13.14 -8.04 14.37
N GLU A 298 -13.23 -9.35 14.14
CA GLU A 298 -14.49 -10.09 14.04
C GLU A 298 -15.28 -10.07 15.36
N HIS A 299 -14.59 -10.14 16.51
CA HIS A 299 -15.18 -10.02 17.85
C HIS A 299 -15.33 -8.59 18.36
N ARG A 300 -14.92 -7.58 17.59
CA ARG A 300 -14.96 -6.16 17.95
C ARG A 300 -14.15 -5.83 19.21
N ASP A 301 -13.10 -6.60 19.47
CA ASP A 301 -12.19 -6.39 20.60
C ASP A 301 -11.10 -5.37 20.24
N ALA A 302 -11.42 -4.10 20.47
CA ALA A 302 -10.51 -3.00 20.16
C ALA A 302 -9.25 -2.99 21.05
N ALA A 303 -9.35 -3.47 22.31
CA ALA A 303 -8.22 -3.50 23.20
C ALA A 303 -7.20 -4.53 22.73
N ALA A 304 -7.66 -5.74 22.40
CA ALA A 304 -6.78 -6.78 21.86
C ALA A 304 -6.18 -6.34 20.51
N PHE A 305 -6.97 -5.74 19.60
CA PHE A 305 -6.45 -5.25 18.32
C PHE A 305 -5.38 -4.17 18.51
N GLY A 306 -5.60 -3.20 19.41
CA GLY A 306 -4.62 -2.16 19.73
C GLY A 306 -3.31 -2.71 20.29
N SER A 307 -3.39 -3.67 21.21
CA SER A 307 -2.20 -4.35 21.78
C SER A 307 -1.39 -5.07 20.68
N LEU A 308 -2.05 -5.76 19.76
CA LEU A 308 -1.38 -6.44 18.64
C LEU A 308 -0.63 -5.47 17.72
N LEU A 309 -1.15 -4.25 17.51
CA LEU A 309 -0.42 -3.21 16.77
C LEU A 309 0.86 -2.79 17.49
N LEU A 310 0.81 -2.60 18.80
CA LEU A 310 1.98 -2.24 19.61
C LEU A 310 3.03 -3.36 19.63
N ASP A 311 2.61 -4.62 19.78
CA ASP A 311 3.49 -5.78 19.74
C ASP A 311 4.16 -5.92 18.35
N SER A 312 3.43 -5.63 17.27
CA SER A 312 3.97 -5.59 15.93
C SER A 312 5.01 -4.48 15.79
N HIS A 313 4.72 -3.27 16.30
CA HIS A 313 5.68 -2.15 16.28
C HIS A 313 6.96 -2.49 17.05
N ALA A 314 6.84 -3.04 18.24
CA ALA A 314 7.98 -3.48 19.04
C ALA A 314 8.82 -4.52 18.28
N SER A 315 8.20 -5.49 17.62
CA SER A 315 8.89 -6.49 16.83
C SER A 315 9.61 -5.90 15.61
N LEU A 316 9.02 -4.92 14.93
CA LEU A 316 9.62 -4.19 13.80
C LEU A 316 10.79 -3.32 14.24
N ARG A 317 10.67 -2.67 15.40
CA ARG A 317 11.72 -1.82 15.98
C ARG A 317 12.88 -2.65 16.51
N ASP A 318 12.60 -3.62 17.37
CA ASP A 318 13.62 -4.28 18.21
C ASP A 318 14.23 -5.51 17.51
N ARG A 319 13.44 -6.26 16.74
CA ARG A 319 13.90 -7.48 16.04
C ARG A 319 14.37 -7.16 14.61
N LEU A 320 13.49 -6.65 13.76
CA LEU A 320 13.86 -6.35 12.37
C LEU A 320 14.69 -5.07 12.22
N GLN A 321 14.62 -4.16 13.20
CA GLN A 321 15.34 -2.89 13.18
C GLN A 321 15.03 -2.06 11.92
N VAL A 322 13.75 -2.00 11.57
CA VAL A 322 13.23 -1.22 10.44
C VAL A 322 12.50 0.05 10.89
N SER A 323 12.45 0.34 12.19
CA SER A 323 11.97 1.61 12.72
C SER A 323 13.06 2.68 12.69
N CYS A 324 12.68 3.90 13.02
CA CYS A 324 13.59 5.01 13.28
C CYS A 324 13.05 5.88 14.42
N GLY A 325 13.92 6.69 15.02
CA GLY A 325 13.54 7.50 16.19
C GLY A 325 12.35 8.44 15.94
N ALA A 326 12.12 8.89 14.71
CA ALA A 326 10.96 9.70 14.37
C ALA A 326 9.66 8.87 14.40
N LEU A 327 9.68 7.64 13.88
CA LEU A 327 8.54 6.72 13.94
C LEU A 327 8.23 6.30 15.38
N ASP A 328 9.25 6.03 16.18
CA ASP A 328 9.06 5.63 17.58
C ASP A 328 8.40 6.76 18.38
N ARG A 329 8.92 8.00 18.24
CA ARG A 329 8.31 9.18 18.89
C ARG A 329 6.87 9.44 18.39
N LEU A 330 6.60 9.18 17.10
CA LEU A 330 5.25 9.33 16.55
C LEU A 330 4.27 8.33 17.18
N VAL A 331 4.69 7.07 17.35
CA VAL A 331 3.89 6.04 18.03
C VAL A 331 3.67 6.41 19.50
N GLU A 332 4.71 6.86 20.21
CA GLU A 332 4.60 7.34 21.59
C GLU A 332 3.63 8.52 21.71
N ALA A 333 3.72 9.50 20.80
CA ALA A 333 2.81 10.65 20.76
C ALA A 333 1.36 10.23 20.49
N ALA A 334 1.13 9.24 19.62
CA ALA A 334 -0.19 8.70 19.36
C ALA A 334 -0.79 8.06 20.60
N MET A 335 -0.02 7.23 21.31
CA MET A 335 -0.46 6.60 22.55
C MET A 335 -0.74 7.63 23.65
N ALA A 336 0.12 8.64 23.80
CA ALA A 336 -0.08 9.75 24.75
C ALA A 336 -1.27 10.66 24.38
N SER A 337 -1.78 10.54 23.15
CA SER A 337 -2.96 11.27 22.67
C SER A 337 -4.27 10.48 22.80
N GLY A 338 -4.22 9.26 23.35
CA GLY A 338 -5.40 8.41 23.59
C GLY A 338 -5.67 7.38 22.50
N ALA A 339 -4.70 7.08 21.62
CA ALA A 339 -4.81 5.96 20.71
C ALA A 339 -4.86 4.63 21.47
N LEU A 340 -5.57 3.64 20.93
CA LEU A 340 -5.61 2.28 21.45
C LEU A 340 -4.42 1.42 20.98
N GLY A 341 -3.79 1.81 19.88
CA GLY A 341 -2.62 1.17 19.33
C GLY A 341 -2.06 1.97 18.17
N ALA A 342 -0.77 1.84 17.94
CA ALA A 342 -0.10 2.44 16.79
C ALA A 342 1.14 1.62 16.40
N ARG A 343 1.50 1.66 15.10
CA ARG A 343 2.68 1.01 14.57
C ARG A 343 3.15 1.66 13.27
N LEU A 344 4.43 1.53 12.95
CA LEU A 344 4.91 1.88 11.62
C LEU A 344 4.19 1.04 10.55
N THR A 345 3.96 1.59 9.36
CA THR A 345 3.36 0.91 8.22
C THR A 345 4.20 1.13 6.95
N GLY A 346 4.30 0.10 6.11
CA GLY A 346 5.20 0.07 4.95
C GLY A 346 6.60 -0.44 5.29
N ALA A 347 7.58 -0.11 4.44
CA ALA A 347 8.95 -0.64 4.56
C ALA A 347 9.68 -0.23 5.84
N GLY A 348 9.23 0.80 6.54
CA GLY A 348 9.94 1.39 7.67
C GLY A 348 11.03 2.38 7.25
N PHE A 349 12.03 2.61 8.12
CA PHE A 349 13.15 3.56 7.95
C PHE A 349 12.70 5.03 7.80
N GLY A 350 11.48 5.36 8.15
CA GLY A 350 10.76 6.60 7.98
C GLY A 350 9.35 6.35 7.42
N GLY A 351 8.73 7.36 6.81
CA GLY A 351 7.36 7.24 6.29
C GLY A 351 6.30 7.37 7.38
N CYS A 352 5.33 6.48 7.41
CA CYS A 352 4.13 6.61 8.23
C CYS A 352 3.99 5.59 9.35
N ALA A 353 3.18 5.96 10.33
CA ALA A 353 2.54 5.06 11.28
C ALA A 353 1.03 4.99 11.02
N VAL A 354 0.44 3.81 11.21
CA VAL A 354 -1.00 3.66 11.37
C VAL A 354 -1.33 3.79 12.86
N VAL A 355 -2.32 4.64 13.16
CA VAL A 355 -2.80 4.93 14.51
C VAL A 355 -4.25 4.48 14.61
N PHE A 356 -4.57 3.68 15.60
CA PHE A 356 -5.89 3.11 15.82
C PHE A 356 -6.53 3.68 17.08
N CYS A 357 -7.79 4.09 16.97
CA CYS A 357 -8.58 4.59 18.10
C CYS A 357 -10.07 4.25 17.91
N ARG A 358 -10.91 4.60 18.88
CA ARG A 358 -12.35 4.66 18.63
C ARG A 358 -12.66 5.83 17.71
N MET A 359 -13.67 5.69 16.87
CA MET A 359 -14.10 6.77 15.96
C MET A 359 -14.50 8.04 16.72
N ALA A 360 -15.08 7.88 17.91
CA ALA A 360 -15.45 9.01 18.78
C ALA A 360 -14.23 9.79 19.29
N ASP A 361 -13.08 9.10 19.47
CA ASP A 361 -11.86 9.69 20.02
C ASP A 361 -10.93 10.23 18.90
N LEU A 362 -11.26 9.97 17.64
CA LEU A 362 -10.41 10.32 16.50
C LEU A 362 -10.03 11.82 16.47
N PRO A 363 -10.94 12.79 16.70
CA PRO A 363 -10.56 14.20 16.77
C PRO A 363 -9.55 14.48 17.89
N THR A 364 -9.76 13.91 19.08
CA THR A 364 -8.85 14.08 20.23
C THR A 364 -7.46 13.52 19.94
N VAL A 365 -7.38 12.33 19.35
CA VAL A 365 -6.11 11.70 18.98
C VAL A 365 -5.40 12.52 17.89
N ARG A 366 -6.14 13.01 16.91
CA ARG A 366 -5.61 13.88 15.85
C ARG A 366 -5.03 15.18 16.40
N ASP A 367 -5.80 15.91 17.21
CA ASP A 367 -5.37 17.17 17.81
C ASP A 367 -4.17 16.96 18.75
N GLY A 368 -4.19 15.85 19.51
CA GLY A 368 -3.09 15.43 20.35
C GLY A 368 -1.80 15.14 19.57
N LEU A 369 -1.89 14.50 18.41
CA LEU A 369 -0.75 14.28 17.51
C LEU A 369 -0.22 15.60 16.95
N ILE A 370 -1.09 16.52 16.52
CA ILE A 370 -0.68 17.85 16.05
C ILE A 370 0.09 18.56 17.14
N GLN A 371 -0.42 18.56 18.37
CA GLN A 371 0.20 19.25 19.48
C GLN A 371 1.52 18.60 19.93
N ARG A 372 1.58 17.26 20.04
CA ARG A 372 2.71 16.53 20.64
C ARG A 372 3.84 16.22 19.68
N PHE A 373 3.51 15.97 18.41
CA PHE A 373 4.48 15.52 17.42
C PHE A 373 4.75 16.58 16.35
N TYR A 374 3.72 17.24 15.83
CA TYR A 374 3.87 18.17 14.70
C TYR A 374 4.06 19.62 15.09
N SER A 375 3.76 19.99 16.35
CA SER A 375 3.91 21.37 16.81
C SER A 375 5.34 21.87 16.66
N GLY A 376 5.49 23.04 16.01
CA GLY A 376 6.78 23.66 15.75
C GLY A 376 7.53 23.15 14.50
N SER A 377 6.98 22.16 13.78
CA SER A 377 7.56 21.75 12.49
C SER A 377 7.02 22.62 11.36
N GLY A 378 7.90 23.36 10.69
CA GLY A 378 7.56 24.13 9.48
C GLY A 378 7.23 23.27 8.26
N GLU A 379 7.51 21.98 8.30
CA GLU A 379 7.23 21.04 7.22
C GLU A 379 5.86 20.37 7.31
N PHE A 380 5.14 20.55 8.43
CA PHE A 380 3.86 19.90 8.64
C PHE A 380 2.75 20.52 7.79
N ASP A 381 2.18 19.70 6.92
CA ASP A 381 0.91 19.96 6.21
C ASP A 381 -0.05 18.83 6.61
N GLU A 382 -1.12 19.21 7.31
CA GLU A 382 -2.10 18.25 7.83
C GLU A 382 -2.72 17.38 6.75
N ARG A 383 -3.00 17.94 5.57
CA ARG A 383 -3.62 17.21 4.45
C ARG A 383 -2.73 16.12 3.89
N MET A 384 -1.42 16.30 4.03
CA MET A 384 -0.41 15.39 3.50
C MET A 384 0.11 14.43 4.56
N HIS A 385 0.17 14.88 5.80
CA HIS A 385 0.91 14.18 6.86
C HIS A 385 0.05 13.55 7.95
N LEU A 386 -1.26 13.86 8.00
CA LEU A 386 -2.18 13.28 8.99
C LEU A 386 -3.54 12.98 8.36
N ILE A 387 -3.68 11.76 7.86
CA ILE A 387 -4.78 11.36 7.01
C ILE A 387 -5.70 10.40 7.74
N GLN A 388 -7.00 10.67 7.75
CA GLN A 388 -7.98 9.67 8.16
C GLN A 388 -8.04 8.57 7.11
N ALA A 389 -7.80 7.32 7.52
CA ALA A 389 -7.81 6.15 6.66
C ALA A 389 -9.15 5.43 6.78
N GLU A 390 -10.06 5.74 5.88
CA GLU A 390 -11.36 5.06 5.78
C GLU A 390 -11.24 3.88 4.83
N PRO A 391 -11.70 2.66 5.25
CA PRO A 391 -11.70 1.50 4.38
C PRO A 391 -12.54 1.74 3.12
N GLY A 392 -11.89 1.83 1.97
CA GLY A 392 -12.50 2.10 0.67
C GLY A 392 -12.55 0.88 -0.25
N PRO A 393 -13.23 1.02 -1.42
CA PRO A 393 -13.30 -0.03 -2.43
C PRO A 393 -11.99 -0.15 -3.21
N GLY A 394 -11.64 -1.37 -3.63
CA GLY A 394 -10.58 -1.64 -4.59
C GLY A 394 -10.99 -1.30 -6.04
N ALA A 395 -10.01 -1.23 -6.93
CA ALA A 395 -10.22 -0.85 -8.32
C ALA A 395 -11.23 -1.75 -9.05
N LEU A 396 -11.24 -3.06 -8.78
CA LEU A 396 -12.17 -4.00 -9.42
C LEU A 396 -13.62 -3.81 -8.94
N GLN A 397 -13.85 -3.36 -7.71
CA GLN A 397 -15.19 -2.99 -7.25
C GLN A 397 -15.67 -1.71 -7.93
N CYS A 398 -14.81 -0.68 -8.03
CA CYS A 398 -15.12 0.58 -8.71
C CYS A 398 -15.49 0.37 -10.19
N LEU A 399 -14.86 -0.59 -10.87
CA LEU A 399 -15.15 -0.89 -12.27
C LEU A 399 -16.49 -1.60 -12.49
N LYS A 400 -16.95 -2.37 -11.50
CA LYS A 400 -18.27 -3.04 -11.54
C LYS A 400 -19.43 -2.07 -11.25
N GLU A 401 -19.15 -0.97 -10.53
CA GLU A 401 -20.11 0.06 -10.14
C GLU A 401 -19.74 1.43 -10.75
N PRO A 402 -19.85 1.61 -12.08
CA PRO A 402 -19.33 2.80 -12.78
C PRO A 402 -19.97 4.13 -12.32
N ASN A 403 -21.09 4.09 -11.60
CA ASN A 403 -21.75 5.31 -11.07
C ASN A 403 -21.28 5.69 -9.65
N ALA A 404 -20.57 4.81 -8.92
CA ALA A 404 -20.06 5.12 -7.58
C ALA A 404 -18.88 6.11 -7.63
N SER A 405 -18.06 6.04 -8.67
CA SER A 405 -16.90 6.94 -8.87
C SER A 405 -17.25 8.39 -9.28
N ARG A 406 -18.53 8.68 -9.63
CA ARG A 406 -19.00 10.03 -9.93
C ARG A 406 -19.60 10.78 -8.73
N ARG A 407 -19.69 10.13 -7.56
CA ARG A 407 -20.29 10.69 -6.33
C ARG A 407 -19.28 11.08 -5.24
N LEU A 408 -17.99 11.05 -5.52
CA LEU A 408 -16.94 11.48 -4.59
C LEU A 408 -16.26 12.76 -5.07
#